data_ddeb02d80810168adf47119adaea394c
#
_entry.id   ddeb02d80810168adf47119adaea394c
#
_cell.length_a   1.000
_cell.length_b   1.000
_cell.length_c   1.000
_cell.angle_alpha   90.00
_cell.angle_beta   90.00
_cell.angle_gamma   90.00
#
_symmetry.space_group_name_H-M   'P 1'
#
loop_
_entity.id
_entity.type
_entity.pdbx_description
1 polymer ?
#
loop_
_entity_poly.entity_id
_entity_poly.type
_entity_poly.pdbx_seq_one_letter_code
_entity_poly.pdbx_strand_id
1 'polypeptide(L)'
;MGSEMCIRDRDIKLSPSAKNYLTIVDKNANRLLDLVNQLLDFRKTEIEGYKLNFIHTDIIALMQETFERFHDTAEQEALQMIIECNVKSFYAFIDKEACTKILSNLLSNAIKYARSKIIVRFEAQDGERFTIDIMNDGKPISEEIKEKIFEPFYRDDSSIHKSGTGLGLPLARSLAEMHEGSLTLEESPAGLIIFRLRLPVNQPNSLKLEEEKAEVLTNPASERKYVTQESRPTVLVVEDNTEMLHFIGQEINVHYNVVTAGNGEEAIARLQEYGIQLIISDIMMP
;
A
#
# COMPACT_ATOMS: atom_id res chain seq x y z
N MET A 1 3.73 -14.95 -10.53
CA MET A 1 3.17 -16.24 -10.99
C MET A 1 3.63 -16.67 -12.40
N GLY A 2 4.00 -15.77 -13.31
CA GLY A 2 4.39 -16.15 -14.69
C GLY A 2 5.72 -16.89 -14.83
N SER A 3 6.73 -16.61 -14.03
CA SER A 3 8.05 -17.28 -14.12
C SER A 3 8.07 -18.68 -13.50
N GLU A 4 7.29 -18.93 -12.46
CA GLU A 4 7.18 -20.25 -11.84
C GLU A 4 6.47 -21.27 -12.73
N MET A 5 5.45 -20.83 -13.50
CA MET A 5 4.68 -21.70 -14.38
C MET A 5 5.51 -22.21 -15.55
N CYS A 6 6.42 -21.39 -16.13
CA CYS A 6 7.31 -21.81 -17.22
C CYS A 6 8.39 -22.83 -16.82
N ILE A 7 8.77 -22.88 -15.54
CA ILE A 7 9.83 -23.79 -15.04
C ILE A 7 9.22 -25.05 -14.43
N ARG A 8 8.02 -24.95 -13.86
CA ARG A 8 7.32 -26.06 -13.18
C ARG A 8 6.72 -27.09 -14.14
N ASP A 9 6.35 -26.69 -15.36
CA ASP A 9 5.73 -27.55 -16.37
C ASP A 9 6.73 -28.35 -17.23
N ARG A 10 8.04 -28.17 -17.03
CA ARG A 10 9.03 -29.05 -17.63
C ARG A 10 9.53 -30.00 -16.55
N ASP A 11 9.35 -31.32 -16.77
CA ASP A 11 9.91 -32.43 -15.98
C ASP A 11 11.47 -32.44 -15.94
N ILE A 12 12.07 -31.26 -15.72
CA ILE A 12 13.51 -31.13 -15.56
C ILE A 12 13.85 -31.50 -14.12
N LYS A 13 14.41 -32.65 -13.89
CA LYS A 13 15.02 -33.03 -12.61
C LYS A 13 16.21 -32.13 -12.33
N LEU A 14 15.94 -30.98 -11.70
CA LEU A 14 16.97 -30.04 -11.27
C LEU A 14 17.82 -30.68 -10.17
N SER A 15 19.13 -30.49 -10.24
CA SER A 15 20.03 -30.89 -9.13
C SER A 15 19.67 -30.08 -7.87
N PRO A 16 19.97 -30.62 -6.67
CA PRO A 16 19.73 -29.88 -5.41
C PRO A 16 20.36 -28.48 -5.40
N SER A 17 21.57 -28.37 -5.99
CA SER A 17 22.27 -27.08 -6.13
C SER A 17 21.52 -26.10 -7.05
N ALA A 18 20.99 -26.59 -8.20
CA ALA A 18 20.21 -25.75 -9.12
C ALA A 18 18.90 -25.25 -8.47
N LYS A 19 18.20 -26.09 -7.69
CA LYS A 19 17.03 -25.68 -6.93
C LYS A 19 17.37 -24.58 -5.93
N ASN A 20 18.49 -24.70 -5.22
CA ASN A 20 18.93 -23.70 -4.26
C ASN A 20 19.23 -22.35 -4.95
N TYR A 21 19.92 -22.37 -6.10
CA TYR A 21 20.16 -21.14 -6.87
C TYR A 21 18.86 -20.51 -7.38
N LEU A 22 17.91 -21.29 -7.88
CA LEU A 22 16.60 -20.77 -8.30
C LEU A 22 15.84 -20.15 -7.15
N THR A 23 15.83 -20.77 -5.97
CA THR A 23 15.21 -20.19 -4.75
C THR A 23 15.86 -18.85 -4.37
N ILE A 24 17.19 -18.75 -4.49
CA ILE A 24 17.91 -17.49 -4.23
C ILE A 24 17.53 -16.41 -5.26
N VAL A 25 17.46 -16.78 -6.54
CA VAL A 25 17.08 -15.86 -7.62
C VAL A 25 15.65 -15.37 -7.42
N ASP A 26 14.71 -16.30 -7.17
CA ASP A 26 13.31 -15.96 -6.91
C ASP A 26 13.14 -15.03 -5.70
N LYS A 27 13.80 -15.36 -4.59
CA LYS A 27 13.80 -14.50 -3.40
C LYS A 27 14.36 -13.09 -3.67
N ASN A 28 15.40 -12.97 -4.49
CA ASN A 28 15.96 -11.66 -4.84
C ASN A 28 15.08 -10.92 -5.84
N ALA A 29 14.46 -11.61 -6.80
CA ALA A 29 13.52 -11.01 -7.75
C ALA A 29 12.29 -10.44 -7.02
N ASN A 30 11.68 -11.21 -6.12
CA ASN A 30 10.55 -10.75 -5.30
C ASN A 30 10.96 -9.56 -4.43
N ARG A 31 12.16 -9.58 -3.84
CA ARG A 31 12.66 -8.44 -3.07
C ARG A 31 12.85 -7.18 -3.91
N LEU A 32 13.33 -7.32 -5.16
CA LEU A 32 13.45 -6.19 -6.08
C LEU A 32 12.07 -5.65 -6.47
N LEU A 33 11.11 -6.52 -6.73
CA LEU A 33 9.73 -6.12 -7.02
C LEU A 33 9.11 -5.35 -5.85
N ASP A 34 9.27 -5.85 -4.63
CA ASP A 34 8.80 -5.15 -3.42
C ASP A 34 9.45 -3.76 -3.27
N LEU A 35 10.76 -3.65 -3.58
CA LEU A 35 11.48 -2.37 -3.57
C LEU A 35 10.90 -1.38 -4.58
N VAL A 36 10.69 -1.83 -5.81
CA VAL A 36 10.11 -1.01 -6.89
C VAL A 36 8.72 -0.54 -6.50
N ASN A 37 7.87 -1.45 -6.02
CA ASN A 37 6.51 -1.11 -5.58
C ASN A 37 6.51 -0.09 -4.43
N GLN A 38 7.36 -0.27 -3.41
CA GLN A 38 7.49 0.69 -2.32
C GLN A 38 7.99 2.05 -2.80
N LEU A 39 8.91 2.09 -3.76
CA LEU A 39 9.40 3.34 -4.35
C LEU A 39 8.30 4.04 -5.15
N LEU A 40 7.53 3.30 -5.93
CA LEU A 40 6.40 3.84 -6.69
C LEU A 40 5.31 4.38 -5.75
N ASP A 41 4.97 3.63 -4.70
CA ASP A 41 4.01 4.08 -3.68
C ASP A 41 4.49 5.35 -2.97
N PHE A 42 5.78 5.40 -2.59
CA PHE A 42 6.37 6.59 -1.98
C PHE A 42 6.36 7.79 -2.95
N ARG A 43 6.71 7.58 -4.22
CA ARG A 43 6.65 8.62 -5.24
C ARG A 43 5.23 9.14 -5.46
N LYS A 44 4.22 8.26 -5.44
CA LYS A 44 2.81 8.68 -5.52
C LYS A 44 2.44 9.66 -4.42
N THR A 45 2.94 9.47 -3.19
CA THR A 45 2.64 10.39 -2.06
C THR A 45 3.36 11.73 -2.17
N GLU A 46 4.44 11.84 -2.97
CA GLU A 46 5.15 13.11 -3.22
C GLU A 46 4.53 13.94 -4.37
N ILE A 47 3.68 13.33 -5.21
CA ILE A 47 3.08 14.02 -6.36
C ILE A 47 1.89 14.88 -5.89
N GLU A 48 1.92 16.16 -6.23
CA GLU A 48 0.77 17.05 -6.02
C GLU A 48 -0.47 16.51 -6.75
N GLY A 49 -1.53 16.27 -6.00
CA GLY A 49 -2.81 15.78 -6.55
C GLY A 49 -3.11 14.29 -6.34
N TYR A 50 -2.21 13.52 -5.73
CA TYR A 50 -2.58 12.18 -5.26
C TYR A 50 -3.68 12.30 -4.19
N LYS A 51 -4.81 11.65 -4.42
CA LYS A 51 -5.97 11.72 -3.53
C LYS A 51 -6.23 10.37 -2.90
N LEU A 52 -6.38 10.36 -1.58
CA LEU A 52 -6.87 9.21 -0.85
C LEU A 52 -8.36 8.99 -1.11
N ASN A 53 -8.77 7.75 -1.20
CA ASN A 53 -10.18 7.36 -1.33
C ASN A 53 -10.78 7.07 0.04
N PHE A 54 -11.35 8.09 0.68
CA PHE A 54 -11.94 7.96 2.01
C PHE A 54 -13.29 7.24 1.96
N ILE A 55 -13.37 6.10 2.64
CA ILE A 55 -14.59 5.30 2.80
C ILE A 55 -14.85 5.02 4.28
N HIS A 56 -16.12 4.88 4.64
CA HIS A 56 -16.53 4.53 5.99
C HIS A 56 -16.12 3.08 6.30
N THR A 57 -15.11 2.92 7.16
CA THR A 57 -14.42 1.65 7.39
C THR A 57 -14.42 1.29 8.88
N ASP A 58 -14.64 0.02 9.21
CA ASP A 58 -14.43 -0.50 10.56
C ASP A 58 -12.92 -0.70 10.81
N ILE A 59 -12.36 0.16 11.66
CA ILE A 59 -10.94 0.19 12.01
C ILE A 59 -10.53 -1.06 12.79
N ILE A 60 -11.43 -1.57 13.65
CA ILE A 60 -11.13 -2.76 14.45
C ILE A 60 -11.04 -4.00 13.56
N ALA A 61 -11.99 -4.15 12.62
CA ALA A 61 -11.95 -5.24 11.65
C ALA A 61 -10.68 -5.16 10.76
N LEU A 62 -10.32 -3.97 10.27
CA LEU A 62 -9.12 -3.75 9.48
C LEU A 62 -7.84 -4.08 10.25
N MET A 63 -7.77 -3.66 11.51
CA MET A 63 -6.63 -3.94 12.40
C MET A 63 -6.49 -5.44 12.64
N GLN A 64 -7.60 -6.15 12.93
CA GLN A 64 -7.62 -7.59 13.13
C GLN A 64 -7.23 -8.35 11.86
N GLU A 65 -7.81 -7.99 10.70
CA GLU A 65 -7.47 -8.59 9.41
C GLU A 65 -5.97 -8.45 9.10
N THR A 66 -5.41 -7.26 9.38
CA THR A 66 -3.99 -7.03 9.15
C THR A 66 -3.13 -7.81 10.15
N PHE A 67 -3.51 -7.85 11.42
CA PHE A 67 -2.82 -8.59 12.46
C PHE A 67 -2.75 -10.10 12.15
N GLU A 68 -3.86 -10.71 11.74
CA GLU A 68 -3.92 -12.14 11.37
C GLU A 68 -2.95 -12.49 10.23
N ARG A 69 -2.78 -11.62 9.24
CA ARG A 69 -1.82 -11.85 8.15
C ARG A 69 -0.37 -11.96 8.61
N PHE A 70 -0.03 -11.35 9.74
CA PHE A 70 1.32 -11.39 10.30
C PHE A 70 1.51 -12.43 11.41
N HIS A 71 0.42 -13.06 11.88
CA HIS A 71 0.45 -13.99 13.00
C HIS A 71 1.38 -15.18 12.75
N ASP A 72 1.23 -15.86 11.61
CA ASP A 72 2.06 -17.02 11.27
C ASP A 72 3.55 -16.66 11.18
N THR A 73 3.86 -15.48 10.64
CA THR A 73 5.25 -15.01 10.54
C THR A 73 5.84 -14.73 11.92
N ALA A 74 5.06 -14.14 12.81
CA ALA A 74 5.49 -13.87 14.19
C ALA A 74 5.68 -15.17 14.98
N GLU A 75 4.80 -16.16 14.79
CA GLU A 75 4.92 -17.48 15.42
C GLU A 75 6.19 -18.20 14.96
N GLN A 76 6.55 -18.14 13.68
CA GLN A 76 7.80 -18.69 13.14
C GLN A 76 9.04 -18.04 13.78
N GLU A 77 8.96 -16.77 14.13
CA GLU A 77 10.02 -16.01 14.82
C GLU A 77 9.93 -16.13 16.36
N ALA A 78 9.05 -17.01 16.89
CA ALA A 78 8.79 -17.21 18.32
C ALA A 78 8.38 -15.92 19.07
N LEU A 79 7.66 -15.02 18.40
CA LEU A 79 7.17 -13.77 18.96
C LEU A 79 5.72 -13.91 19.42
N GLN A 80 5.43 -13.37 20.62
CA GLN A 80 4.06 -13.26 21.11
C GLN A 80 3.40 -12.00 20.54
N MET A 81 2.29 -12.15 19.80
CA MET A 81 1.47 -11.04 19.34
C MET A 81 0.19 -10.91 20.18
N ILE A 82 -0.16 -9.68 20.57
CA ILE A 82 -1.33 -9.38 21.41
C ILE A 82 -2.08 -8.19 20.79
N ILE A 83 -3.42 -8.30 20.74
CA ILE A 83 -4.31 -7.16 20.45
C ILE A 83 -4.96 -6.69 21.75
N GLU A 84 -4.86 -5.40 22.04
CA GLU A 84 -5.53 -4.72 23.14
C GLU A 84 -6.55 -3.75 22.60
N CYS A 85 -7.83 -4.09 22.72
CA CYS A 85 -8.94 -3.28 22.22
C CYS A 85 -10.15 -3.43 23.17
N ASN A 86 -10.73 -2.28 23.54
CA ASN A 86 -11.86 -2.24 24.48
C ASN A 86 -13.22 -2.13 23.77
N VAL A 87 -13.24 -2.04 22.44
CA VAL A 87 -14.45 -1.90 21.62
C VAL A 87 -14.52 -3.01 20.56
N LYS A 88 -15.74 -3.41 20.17
CA LYS A 88 -15.93 -4.46 19.17
C LYS A 88 -15.84 -3.96 17.73
N SER A 89 -16.21 -2.70 17.51
CA SER A 89 -16.15 -2.02 16.23
C SER A 89 -15.96 -0.53 16.44
N PHE A 90 -15.29 0.12 15.51
CA PHE A 90 -15.08 1.57 15.48
C PHE A 90 -14.97 2.03 14.04
N TYR A 91 -15.82 2.95 13.65
CA TYR A 91 -15.91 3.40 12.27
C TYR A 91 -15.26 4.78 12.08
N ALA A 92 -14.50 4.93 11.02
CA ALA A 92 -13.90 6.20 10.62
C ALA A 92 -13.84 6.31 9.08
N PHE A 93 -13.73 7.54 8.57
CA PHE A 93 -13.48 7.79 7.15
C PHE A 93 -11.97 7.70 6.89
N ILE A 94 -11.53 6.62 6.31
CA ILE A 94 -10.13 6.37 5.94
C ILE A 94 -10.02 5.78 4.54
N ASP A 95 -8.85 5.92 3.93
CA ASP A 95 -8.46 5.09 2.81
C ASP A 95 -8.01 3.72 3.32
N LYS A 96 -8.80 2.68 3.05
CA LYS A 96 -8.57 1.32 3.56
C LYS A 96 -7.21 0.76 3.10
N GLU A 97 -6.84 1.01 1.83
CA GLU A 97 -5.59 0.50 1.26
C GLU A 97 -4.37 1.21 1.87
N ALA A 98 -4.40 2.53 1.94
CA ALA A 98 -3.35 3.31 2.56
C ALA A 98 -3.17 2.95 4.04
N CYS A 99 -4.27 2.81 4.80
CA CYS A 99 -4.23 2.42 6.20
C CYS A 99 -3.69 0.99 6.38
N THR A 100 -4.06 0.06 5.50
CA THR A 100 -3.47 -1.29 5.46
C THR A 100 -1.96 -1.25 5.20
N LYS A 101 -1.49 -0.39 4.29
CA LYS A 101 -0.05 -0.19 4.03
C LYS A 101 0.68 0.36 5.25
N ILE A 102 0.10 1.34 5.96
CA ILE A 102 0.67 1.85 7.21
C ILE A 102 0.83 0.72 8.23
N LEU A 103 -0.26 0.01 8.55
CA LEU A 103 -0.25 -1.07 9.55
C LEU A 103 0.73 -2.19 9.18
N SER A 104 0.76 -2.59 7.91
CA SER A 104 1.67 -3.64 7.41
C SER A 104 3.14 -3.23 7.56
N ASN A 105 3.50 -1.99 7.25
CA ASN A 105 4.86 -1.48 7.43
C ASN A 105 5.26 -1.46 8.92
N LEU A 106 4.36 -1.04 9.80
CA LEU A 106 4.62 -0.99 11.23
C LEU A 106 4.73 -2.39 11.86
N LEU A 107 3.84 -3.33 11.50
CA LEU A 107 3.88 -4.72 11.96
C LEU A 107 5.11 -5.46 11.45
N SER A 108 5.46 -5.30 10.18
CA SER A 108 6.69 -5.85 9.61
C SER A 108 7.94 -5.36 10.36
N ASN A 109 7.99 -4.07 10.69
CA ASN A 109 9.06 -3.51 11.53
C ASN A 109 9.04 -4.08 12.95
N ALA A 110 7.87 -4.19 13.58
CA ALA A 110 7.75 -4.76 14.92
C ALA A 110 8.28 -6.20 14.96
N ILE A 111 7.89 -7.06 14.01
CA ILE A 111 8.39 -8.45 13.90
C ILE A 111 9.90 -8.47 13.72
N LYS A 112 10.42 -7.61 12.86
CA LYS A 112 11.86 -7.55 12.55
C LYS A 112 12.71 -7.16 13.75
N TYR A 113 12.19 -6.32 14.66
CA TYR A 113 12.98 -5.73 15.75
C TYR A 113 12.56 -6.17 17.14
N ALA A 114 11.40 -6.81 17.32
CA ALA A 114 11.01 -7.38 18.61
C ALA A 114 12.01 -8.43 19.09
N ARG A 115 12.04 -8.65 20.40
CA ARG A 115 12.78 -9.75 21.05
C ARG A 115 11.85 -10.91 21.39
N SER A 116 10.67 -10.61 21.90
CA SER A 116 9.71 -11.63 22.34
C SER A 116 8.25 -11.23 22.18
N LYS A 117 7.95 -9.89 22.13
CA LYS A 117 6.56 -9.43 22.27
C LYS A 117 6.24 -8.26 21.35
N ILE A 118 5.02 -8.33 20.75
CA ILE A 118 4.40 -7.27 19.97
C ILE A 118 2.99 -7.05 20.52
N ILE A 119 2.61 -5.79 20.74
CA ILE A 119 1.27 -5.40 21.18
C ILE A 119 0.72 -4.40 20.18
N VAL A 120 -0.51 -4.63 19.72
CA VAL A 120 -1.28 -3.69 18.93
C VAL A 120 -2.43 -3.19 19.78
N ARG A 121 -2.44 -1.89 20.10
CA ARG A 121 -3.46 -1.28 20.96
C ARG A 121 -4.26 -0.26 20.17
N PHE A 122 -5.57 -0.31 20.35
CA PHE A 122 -6.50 0.70 19.84
C PHE A 122 -7.05 1.55 20.98
N GLU A 123 -7.08 2.88 20.78
CA GLU A 123 -7.71 3.84 21.69
C GLU A 123 -8.49 4.89 20.91
N ALA A 124 -9.78 5.08 21.21
CA ALA A 124 -10.57 6.19 20.71
C ALA A 124 -10.33 7.44 21.58
N GLN A 125 -10.12 8.60 20.95
CA GLN A 125 -9.88 9.86 21.63
C GLN A 125 -11.02 10.84 21.30
N ASP A 126 -11.80 11.25 22.31
CA ASP A 126 -12.79 12.33 22.28
C ASP A 126 -13.79 12.36 21.10
N GLY A 127 -13.97 11.22 20.40
CA GLY A 127 -14.83 11.10 19.24
C GLY A 127 -14.33 11.78 17.96
N GLU A 128 -13.24 12.53 17.99
CA GLU A 128 -12.67 13.24 16.83
C GLU A 128 -11.47 12.51 16.23
N ARG A 129 -10.72 11.82 17.08
CA ARG A 129 -9.50 11.08 16.68
C ARG A 129 -9.44 9.71 17.32
N PHE A 130 -8.66 8.83 16.72
CA PHE A 130 -8.28 7.55 17.32
C PHE A 130 -6.78 7.31 17.17
N THR A 131 -6.25 6.42 17.99
CA THR A 131 -4.86 5.99 17.92
C THR A 131 -4.77 4.47 17.76
N ILE A 132 -3.76 4.04 16.98
CA ILE A 132 -3.31 2.66 16.93
C ILE A 132 -1.83 2.67 17.32
N ASP A 133 -1.51 2.05 18.46
CA ASP A 133 -0.14 1.90 18.94
C ASP A 133 0.36 0.51 18.55
N ILE A 134 1.48 0.44 17.81
CA ILE A 134 2.19 -0.80 17.58
C ILE A 134 3.46 -0.77 18.42
N MET A 135 3.48 -1.66 19.42
CA MET A 135 4.52 -1.70 20.45
C MET A 135 5.34 -2.97 20.36
N ASN A 136 6.64 -2.88 20.56
CA ASN A 136 7.52 -4.03 20.63
C ASN A 136 8.63 -3.83 21.67
N ASP A 137 9.16 -4.93 22.17
CA ASP A 137 10.23 -5.01 23.18
C ASP A 137 11.64 -5.05 22.58
N GLY A 138 11.83 -4.40 21.44
CA GLY A 138 13.11 -4.32 20.75
C GLY A 138 14.17 -3.49 21.47
N LYS A 139 15.30 -3.26 20.79
CA LYS A 139 16.35 -2.37 21.30
C LYS A 139 15.86 -0.93 21.26
N PRO A 140 16.01 -0.14 22.35
CA PRO A 140 15.67 1.28 22.36
C PRO A 140 16.32 2.04 21.22
N ILE A 141 15.60 3.01 20.67
CA ILE A 141 16.06 3.88 19.58
C ILE A 141 16.56 5.19 20.23
N SER A 142 17.81 5.57 19.93
CA SER A 142 18.36 6.78 20.51
C SER A 142 17.64 8.04 20.02
N GLU A 143 17.57 9.08 20.85
CA GLU A 143 16.92 10.35 20.51
C GLU A 143 17.45 10.95 19.20
N GLU A 144 18.74 10.77 18.92
CA GLU A 144 19.43 11.32 17.74
C GLU A 144 18.90 10.74 16.41
N ILE A 145 18.34 9.52 16.44
CA ILE A 145 17.87 8.83 15.24
C ILE A 145 16.34 8.69 15.17
N LYS A 146 15.61 9.11 16.20
CA LYS A 146 14.13 9.00 16.24
C LYS A 146 13.44 9.65 15.05
N GLU A 147 13.90 10.79 14.59
CA GLU A 147 13.37 11.44 13.39
C GLU A 147 13.99 10.85 12.12
N LYS A 148 15.27 10.48 12.15
CA LYS A 148 15.98 9.96 10.97
C LYS A 148 15.41 8.64 10.46
N ILE A 149 14.80 7.82 11.31
CA ILE A 149 14.16 6.56 10.88
C ILE A 149 12.99 6.77 9.91
N PHE A 150 12.45 7.99 9.84
CA PHE A 150 11.40 8.39 8.89
C PHE A 150 11.96 9.06 7.62
N GLU A 151 13.29 9.23 7.50
CA GLU A 151 13.92 9.69 6.27
C GLU A 151 13.99 8.55 5.25
N PRO A 152 13.71 8.82 3.96
CA PRO A 152 13.83 7.82 2.91
C PRO A 152 15.23 7.19 2.86
N PHE A 153 15.27 5.86 2.71
CA PHE A 153 16.49 5.05 2.63
C PHE A 153 17.36 5.03 3.89
N TYR A 154 16.95 5.69 4.97
CA TYR A 154 17.72 5.66 6.21
C TYR A 154 17.70 4.24 6.82
N ARG A 155 18.86 3.79 7.28
CA ARG A 155 19.05 2.52 8.00
C ARG A 155 20.14 2.71 9.05
N ASP A 156 19.85 2.29 10.26
CA ASP A 156 20.85 2.26 11.33
C ASP A 156 21.93 1.22 11.05
N ASP A 157 23.20 1.56 11.26
CA ASP A 157 24.36 0.68 11.03
C ASP A 157 24.26 -0.65 11.76
N SER A 158 23.67 -0.68 12.95
CA SER A 158 23.42 -1.91 13.70
C SER A 158 22.39 -2.84 13.05
N SER A 159 21.60 -2.35 12.07
CA SER A 159 20.54 -3.07 11.38
C SER A 159 20.89 -3.51 9.96
N ILE A 160 22.14 -3.30 9.50
CA ILE A 160 22.58 -3.62 8.12
C ILE A 160 22.35 -5.09 7.76
N HIS A 161 22.46 -6.00 8.73
CA HIS A 161 22.22 -7.43 8.52
C HIS A 161 20.73 -7.84 8.45
N LYS A 162 19.79 -6.96 8.86
CA LYS A 162 18.35 -7.23 8.75
C LYS A 162 17.82 -6.72 7.42
N SER A 163 17.00 -7.51 6.72
CA SER A 163 16.44 -7.12 5.42
C SER A 163 15.55 -5.87 5.57
N GLY A 164 15.57 -4.95 4.59
CA GLY A 164 14.72 -3.77 4.56
C GLY A 164 15.21 -2.74 3.56
N THR A 165 14.29 -1.92 3.07
CA THR A 165 14.52 -0.93 2.01
C THR A 165 14.81 0.46 2.55
N GLY A 166 14.38 0.76 3.80
CA GLY A 166 14.39 2.10 4.38
C GLY A 166 13.25 2.99 3.86
N LEU A 167 12.26 2.43 3.15
CA LEU A 167 11.12 3.19 2.60
C LEU A 167 9.82 2.98 3.39
N GLY A 168 9.70 1.91 4.17
CA GLY A 168 8.44 1.56 4.83
C GLY A 168 7.94 2.58 5.85
N LEU A 169 8.82 3.08 6.73
CA LEU A 169 8.45 4.11 7.72
C LEU A 169 8.19 5.49 7.10
N PRO A 170 9.03 5.99 6.17
CA PRO A 170 8.72 7.21 5.41
C PRO A 170 7.36 7.14 4.71
N LEU A 171 7.07 6.05 4.01
CA LEU A 171 5.77 5.84 3.34
C LEU A 171 4.62 5.83 4.36
N ALA A 172 4.76 5.10 5.47
CA ALA A 172 3.73 5.05 6.50
C ALA A 172 3.46 6.44 7.11
N ARG A 173 4.50 7.26 7.35
CA ARG A 173 4.35 8.64 7.85
C ARG A 173 3.65 9.52 6.81
N SER A 174 4.07 9.47 5.56
CA SER A 174 3.46 10.26 4.47
C SER A 174 1.98 9.93 4.31
N LEU A 175 1.61 8.64 4.30
CA LEU A 175 0.20 8.22 4.22
C LEU A 175 -0.61 8.65 5.46
N ALA A 176 -0.02 8.65 6.66
CA ALA A 176 -0.67 9.15 7.86
C ALA A 176 -0.91 10.67 7.78
N GLU A 177 0.06 11.44 7.29
CA GLU A 177 -0.04 12.89 7.08
C GLU A 177 -1.10 13.24 6.01
N MET A 178 -1.21 12.45 4.95
CA MET A 178 -2.26 12.58 3.94
C MET A 178 -3.67 12.33 4.51
N HIS A 179 -3.79 11.54 5.59
CA HIS A 179 -5.03 11.40 6.36
C HIS A 179 -5.25 12.53 7.38
N GLU A 180 -4.48 13.63 7.33
CA GLU A 180 -4.47 14.69 8.35
C GLU A 180 -4.17 14.16 9.76
N GLY A 181 -3.42 13.06 9.79
CA GLY A 181 -2.97 12.37 10.99
C GLY A 181 -1.49 12.56 11.25
N SER A 182 -0.94 11.69 12.09
CA SER A 182 0.49 11.67 12.39
C SER A 182 0.96 10.27 12.74
N LEU A 183 2.24 9.99 12.43
CA LEU A 183 2.95 8.81 12.89
C LEU A 183 4.18 9.24 13.67
N THR A 184 4.23 8.88 14.95
CA THR A 184 5.32 9.25 15.88
C THR A 184 5.95 8.01 16.49
N LEU A 185 7.21 8.18 16.93
CA LEU A 185 7.93 7.19 17.73
C LEU A 185 8.03 7.66 19.15
N GLU A 186 7.54 6.84 20.07
CA GLU A 186 7.60 7.08 21.51
C GLU A 186 8.27 5.89 22.21
N GLU A 187 8.70 6.08 23.43
CA GLU A 187 9.21 5.02 24.29
C GLU A 187 8.43 5.01 25.60
N SER A 188 7.96 3.82 26.00
CA SER A 188 7.26 3.70 27.27
C SER A 188 8.24 3.64 28.43
N PRO A 189 7.81 4.02 29.66
CA PRO A 189 8.61 3.82 30.87
C PRO A 189 9.02 2.35 31.11
N ALA A 190 8.29 1.41 30.51
CA ALA A 190 8.60 -0.03 30.54
C ALA A 190 9.62 -0.46 29.46
N GLY A 191 10.20 0.47 28.70
CA GLY A 191 11.19 0.19 27.66
C GLY A 191 10.60 -0.39 26.37
N LEU A 192 9.29 -0.26 26.14
CA LEU A 192 8.67 -0.63 24.85
C LEU A 192 8.82 0.50 23.86
N ILE A 193 9.20 0.16 22.64
CA ILE A 193 9.17 1.06 21.48
C ILE A 193 7.73 1.15 21.02
N ILE A 194 7.19 2.36 20.83
CA ILE A 194 5.80 2.62 20.46
C ILE A 194 5.79 3.42 19.16
N PHE A 195 5.31 2.81 18.08
CA PHE A 195 4.90 3.55 16.89
C PHE A 195 3.43 3.92 17.05
N ARG A 196 3.17 5.21 17.25
CA ARG A 196 1.81 5.75 17.45
C ARG A 196 1.28 6.36 16.16
N LEU A 197 0.30 5.69 15.58
CA LEU A 197 -0.51 6.21 14.49
C LEU A 197 -1.72 6.92 15.09
N ARG A 198 -1.88 8.22 14.78
CA ARG A 198 -3.05 9.03 15.19
C ARG A 198 -3.76 9.51 13.94
N LEU A 199 -5.05 9.18 13.78
CA LEU A 199 -5.87 9.58 12.64
C LEU A 199 -7.17 10.26 13.11
N PRO A 200 -7.72 11.19 12.31
CA PRO A 200 -9.05 11.74 12.55
C PRO A 200 -10.14 10.70 12.20
N VAL A 201 -11.27 10.77 12.91
CA VAL A 201 -12.46 9.94 12.62
C VAL A 201 -13.14 10.41 11.33
N ASN A 202 -13.24 11.73 11.15
CA ASN A 202 -13.84 12.35 9.98
C ASN A 202 -12.79 13.10 9.18
N GLN A 203 -12.89 13.03 7.87
CA GLN A 203 -11.99 13.76 6.98
C GLN A 203 -12.70 15.02 6.45
N PRO A 204 -12.04 16.18 6.35
CA PRO A 204 -12.67 17.44 5.92
C PRO A 204 -13.32 17.37 4.54
N ASN A 205 -12.83 16.48 3.68
CA ASN A 205 -13.36 16.27 2.33
C ASN A 205 -14.37 15.12 2.23
N SER A 206 -14.63 14.36 3.31
CA SER A 206 -15.58 13.23 3.27
C SER A 206 -17.02 13.71 3.07
N LEU A 207 -17.39 14.86 3.63
CA LEU A 207 -18.72 15.47 3.46
C LEU A 207 -18.98 15.91 2.01
N LYS A 208 -17.95 16.37 1.28
CA LYS A 208 -18.08 16.74 -0.15
C LYS A 208 -18.25 15.51 -1.05
N LEU A 209 -17.65 14.37 -0.68
CA LEU A 209 -17.78 13.13 -1.43
C LEU A 209 -19.15 12.47 -1.25
N GLU A 210 -19.82 12.66 -0.11
CA GLU A 210 -21.22 12.23 0.07
C GLU A 210 -22.19 13.10 -0.73
N GLU A 211 -21.97 14.41 -0.81
CA GLU A 211 -22.77 15.32 -1.65
C GLU A 211 -22.53 15.03 -3.14
N GLU A 212 -21.29 14.83 -3.59
CA GLU A 212 -20.98 14.43 -4.97
C GLU A 212 -21.54 13.03 -5.32
N LYS A 213 -21.52 12.07 -4.39
CA LYS A 213 -22.16 10.74 -4.60
C LYS A 213 -23.68 10.82 -4.62
N ALA A 214 -24.30 11.73 -3.88
CA ALA A 214 -25.73 11.94 -3.94
C ALA A 214 -26.16 12.56 -5.27
N GLU A 215 -25.36 13.43 -5.87
CA GLU A 215 -25.59 13.97 -7.23
C GLU A 215 -25.27 12.96 -8.34
N VAL A 216 -24.27 12.07 -8.14
CA VAL A 216 -23.87 11.05 -9.15
C VAL A 216 -24.84 9.86 -9.17
N LEU A 217 -25.57 9.56 -8.09
CA LEU A 217 -26.61 8.52 -8.09
C LEU A 217 -27.84 8.86 -8.92
N THR A 218 -27.96 10.11 -9.41
CA THR A 218 -29.01 10.52 -10.32
C THR A 218 -28.61 10.51 -11.81
N ASN A 219 -27.35 10.15 -12.14
CA ASN A 219 -26.89 10.09 -13.52
C ASN A 219 -26.08 8.79 -13.76
N PRO A 220 -26.64 7.80 -14.45
CA PRO A 220 -25.89 6.58 -14.75
C PRO A 220 -24.79 6.89 -15.78
N ALA A 221 -23.56 6.52 -15.43
CA ALA A 221 -22.42 6.33 -16.32
C ALA A 221 -22.14 7.48 -17.31
N SER A 222 -21.62 8.60 -16.83
CA SER A 222 -20.89 9.48 -17.72
C SER A 222 -19.46 8.93 -17.87
N GLU A 223 -19.23 8.17 -18.93
CA GLU A 223 -17.90 7.95 -19.50
C GLU A 223 -17.22 9.31 -19.61
N ARG A 224 -16.19 9.57 -18.79
CA ARG A 224 -15.37 10.77 -18.97
C ARG A 224 -14.58 10.57 -20.26
N LYS A 225 -15.11 11.07 -21.38
CA LYS A 225 -14.43 11.07 -22.67
C LYS A 225 -13.24 12.02 -22.57
N TYR A 226 -12.06 11.49 -22.72
CA TYR A 226 -10.89 12.32 -22.99
C TYR A 226 -11.14 13.12 -24.27
N VAL A 227 -10.71 14.38 -24.28
CA VAL A 227 -10.93 15.27 -25.45
C VAL A 227 -10.10 14.74 -26.63
N THR A 228 -10.78 14.16 -27.62
CA THR A 228 -10.13 13.74 -28.85
C THR A 228 -9.87 14.94 -29.79
N GLN A 229 -8.61 15.16 -30.12
CA GLN A 229 -8.20 16.13 -31.16
C GLN A 229 -7.87 15.38 -32.42
N GLU A 230 -8.49 15.73 -33.54
CA GLU A 230 -8.33 15.04 -34.83
C GLU A 230 -6.87 14.96 -35.36
N SER A 231 -5.96 15.78 -34.81
CA SER A 231 -4.56 15.84 -35.23
C SER A 231 -3.60 14.99 -34.40
N ARG A 232 -4.07 14.32 -33.35
CA ARG A 232 -3.20 13.54 -32.46
C ARG A 232 -3.37 12.05 -32.66
N PRO A 233 -2.28 11.24 -32.62
CA PRO A 233 -2.40 9.79 -32.61
C PRO A 233 -3.21 9.29 -31.42
N THR A 234 -3.99 8.22 -31.61
CA THR A 234 -4.82 7.61 -30.58
C THR A 234 -4.14 6.37 -30.00
N VAL A 235 -4.01 6.33 -28.68
CA VAL A 235 -3.40 5.25 -27.92
C VAL A 235 -4.50 4.55 -27.10
N LEU A 236 -4.57 3.23 -27.19
CA LEU A 236 -5.39 2.39 -26.31
C LEU A 236 -4.54 1.94 -25.11
N VAL A 237 -5.00 2.24 -23.91
CA VAL A 237 -4.41 1.75 -22.66
C VAL A 237 -5.32 0.68 -22.08
N VAL A 238 -4.76 -0.50 -21.82
CA VAL A 238 -5.50 -1.67 -21.30
C VAL A 238 -4.86 -2.09 -19.96
N GLU A 239 -5.62 -1.97 -18.88
CA GLU A 239 -5.15 -2.21 -17.52
C GLU A 239 -6.35 -2.53 -16.62
N ASP A 240 -6.31 -3.62 -15.87
CA ASP A 240 -7.41 -4.05 -14.99
C ASP A 240 -7.47 -3.23 -13.68
N ASN A 241 -6.35 -2.66 -13.27
CA ASN A 241 -6.32 -1.71 -12.16
C ASN A 241 -6.79 -0.34 -12.64
N THR A 242 -8.00 0.05 -12.23
CA THR A 242 -8.65 1.31 -12.63
C THR A 242 -7.84 2.56 -12.26
N GLU A 243 -7.07 2.53 -11.17
CA GLU A 243 -6.22 3.65 -10.75
C GLU A 243 -4.99 3.78 -11.66
N MET A 244 -4.35 2.66 -11.97
CA MET A 244 -3.21 2.61 -12.89
C MET A 244 -3.66 3.00 -14.31
N LEU A 245 -4.80 2.50 -14.76
CA LEU A 245 -5.43 2.86 -16.03
C LEU A 245 -5.65 4.38 -16.14
N HIS A 246 -6.18 4.97 -15.08
CA HIS A 246 -6.43 6.42 -15.01
C HIS A 246 -5.11 7.21 -14.97
N PHE A 247 -4.14 6.78 -14.19
CA PHE A 247 -2.83 7.42 -14.10
C PHE A 247 -2.10 7.43 -15.45
N ILE A 248 -1.97 6.25 -16.09
CA ILE A 248 -1.34 6.14 -17.41
C ILE A 248 -2.09 6.99 -18.45
N GLY A 249 -3.43 6.93 -18.40
CA GLY A 249 -4.28 7.71 -19.30
C GLY A 249 -4.08 9.22 -19.17
N GLN A 250 -3.93 9.74 -17.96
CA GLN A 250 -3.67 11.16 -17.71
C GLN A 250 -2.30 11.62 -18.22
N GLU A 251 -1.25 10.84 -17.93
CA GLU A 251 0.11 11.15 -18.37
C GLU A 251 0.24 11.18 -19.90
N ILE A 252 -0.39 10.22 -20.57
CA ILE A 252 -0.31 10.10 -22.02
C ILE A 252 -1.21 11.11 -22.74
N ASN A 253 -2.33 11.51 -22.13
CA ASN A 253 -3.31 12.43 -22.73
C ASN A 253 -2.73 13.85 -23.00
N VAL A 254 -1.60 14.19 -22.41
CA VAL A 254 -0.89 15.45 -22.71
C VAL A 254 -0.45 15.50 -24.18
N HIS A 255 -0.09 14.36 -24.78
CA HIS A 255 0.50 14.28 -26.11
C HIS A 255 -0.33 13.48 -27.11
N TYR A 256 -1.21 12.59 -26.66
CA TYR A 256 -1.96 11.64 -27.47
C TYR A 256 -3.46 11.70 -27.13
N ASN A 257 -4.31 11.23 -28.05
CA ASN A 257 -5.67 10.89 -27.71
C ASN A 257 -5.66 9.55 -26.96
N VAL A 258 -6.36 9.43 -25.85
CA VAL A 258 -6.34 8.21 -25.04
C VAL A 258 -7.71 7.56 -25.04
N VAL A 259 -7.73 6.26 -25.34
CA VAL A 259 -8.86 5.36 -25.16
C VAL A 259 -8.46 4.35 -24.09
N THR A 260 -9.34 4.03 -23.16
CA THR A 260 -9.06 3.12 -22.05
C THR A 260 -9.95 1.87 -22.12
N ALA A 261 -9.42 0.74 -21.62
CA ALA A 261 -10.14 -0.51 -21.45
C ALA A 261 -9.65 -1.20 -20.17
N GLY A 262 -10.58 -1.75 -19.38
CA GLY A 262 -10.29 -2.44 -18.12
C GLY A 262 -9.99 -3.93 -18.27
N ASN A 263 -10.13 -4.50 -19.44
CA ASN A 263 -9.87 -5.91 -19.76
C ASN A 263 -9.74 -6.13 -21.27
N GLY A 264 -9.34 -7.36 -21.65
CA GLY A 264 -9.12 -7.71 -23.05
C GLY A 264 -10.39 -7.68 -23.94
N GLU A 265 -11.56 -8.02 -23.39
CA GLU A 265 -12.82 -8.00 -24.16
C GLU A 265 -13.21 -6.54 -24.49
N GLU A 266 -13.09 -5.65 -23.53
CA GLU A 266 -13.32 -4.22 -23.72
C GLU A 266 -12.31 -3.62 -24.71
N ALA A 267 -11.03 -4.03 -24.62
CA ALA A 267 -9.99 -3.60 -25.54
C ALA A 267 -10.31 -3.96 -26.99
N ILE A 268 -10.79 -5.18 -27.25
CA ILE A 268 -11.20 -5.63 -28.61
C ILE A 268 -12.38 -4.80 -29.11
N ALA A 269 -13.35 -4.48 -28.24
CA ALA A 269 -14.47 -3.62 -28.63
C ALA A 269 -13.98 -2.20 -29.01
N ARG A 270 -13.07 -1.61 -28.20
CA ARG A 270 -12.50 -0.29 -28.51
C ARG A 270 -11.66 -0.26 -29.77
N LEU A 271 -10.97 -1.35 -30.13
CA LEU A 271 -10.22 -1.47 -31.39
C LEU A 271 -11.12 -1.41 -32.62
N GLN A 272 -12.38 -1.87 -32.51
CA GLN A 272 -13.35 -1.81 -33.62
C GLN A 272 -14.01 -0.43 -33.74
N GLU A 273 -14.10 0.30 -32.64
CA GLU A 273 -14.78 1.59 -32.54
C GLU A 273 -13.87 2.78 -32.91
N TYR A 274 -12.57 2.69 -32.54
CA TYR A 274 -11.62 3.79 -32.64
C TYR A 274 -10.46 3.44 -33.59
N GLY A 275 -9.95 4.45 -34.33
CA GLY A 275 -8.73 4.33 -35.15
C GLY A 275 -7.47 4.37 -34.28
N ILE A 276 -7.14 3.27 -33.59
CA ILE A 276 -6.03 3.16 -32.65
C ILE A 276 -4.72 2.91 -33.39
N GLN A 277 -3.67 3.69 -33.05
CA GLN A 277 -2.33 3.58 -33.64
C GLN A 277 -1.33 2.87 -32.72
N LEU A 278 -1.57 2.86 -31.42
CA LEU A 278 -0.70 2.21 -30.42
C LEU A 278 -1.55 1.60 -29.30
N ILE A 279 -1.13 0.44 -28.82
CA ILE A 279 -1.72 -0.23 -27.66
C ILE A 279 -0.66 -0.35 -26.58
N ILE A 280 -1.01 0.06 -25.36
CA ILE A 280 -0.24 -0.18 -24.14
C ILE A 280 -1.11 -1.10 -23.28
N SER A 281 -0.64 -2.31 -23.02
CA SER A 281 -1.41 -3.33 -22.30
C SER A 281 -0.57 -3.98 -21.21
N ASP A 282 -1.16 -4.20 -20.02
CA ASP A 282 -0.61 -5.19 -19.11
C ASP A 282 -0.75 -6.59 -19.71
N ILE A 283 0.18 -7.47 -19.38
CA ILE A 283 0.25 -8.86 -19.86
C ILE A 283 -0.56 -9.80 -18.96
N MET A 284 -0.81 -9.42 -17.70
CA MET A 284 -1.45 -10.28 -16.72
C MET A 284 -2.80 -9.70 -16.26
N MET A 285 -3.74 -9.66 -17.17
CA MET A 285 -5.15 -9.32 -16.87
C MET A 285 -6.01 -10.59 -16.82
N PRO A 286 -7.08 -10.63 -16.00
CA PRO A 286 -8.02 -11.76 -15.96
C PRO A 286 -8.80 -11.94 -17.27
#